data_c0e24d6fb85e45a48c9572e1718eda71
#
_entry.id   c0e24d6fb85e45a48c9572e1718eda71
#
_cell.length_a   1.000
_cell.length_b   1.000
_cell.length_c   1.000
_cell.angle_alpha   90.00
_cell.angle_beta   90.00
_cell.angle_gamma   90.00
#
_symmetry.space_group_name_H-M   'P 1'
#
loop_
_entity.id
_entity.type
_entity.pdbx_description
1 polymer ?
#
loop_
_entity_poly.entity_id
_entity_poly.type
_entity_poly.pdbx_seq_one_letter_code
_entity_poly.pdbx_strand_id
1 'polypeptide(L)'
;MLATVLVLVAALLHAAWNTLIKFSAERLLVVACMDSVALLFVALMLPFVSQPPLEMWPWILASAAFELLYRYLLIQAYRVGDLGLVYPLMRGLSPLVVLALTLIFAGEVLTAQQIFGILLIPFGMLCLLWQGGGGVRLPWSMLPVVALIGLCIGCYTFIDGQALRRWSHPLDYLVWVTLLSAWPFPLLALVRKRPAFMLFWREQWRLGLAVGFCVLFSYALVLWAMQLGSIAEAAALREISVILVVLFGMRYLKEPFGRPRLLACGLVLIGILVMKF
;
A
#
# COMPACT_ATOMS: atom_id res chain seq x y z
N MET A 1 1.89 11.70 -18.70
CA MET A 1 3.09 10.85 -18.77
C MET A 1 3.90 10.81 -17.47
N LEU A 2 4.33 11.94 -16.88
CA LEU A 2 5.13 11.92 -15.65
C LEU A 2 4.44 11.18 -14.49
N ALA A 3 3.16 11.48 -14.19
CA ALA A 3 2.41 10.78 -13.14
C ALA A 3 2.41 9.25 -13.33
N THR A 4 2.23 8.76 -14.56
CA THR A 4 2.26 7.33 -14.87
C THR A 4 3.62 6.72 -14.55
N VAL A 5 4.71 7.39 -14.94
CA VAL A 5 6.09 6.90 -14.64
C VAL A 5 6.32 6.86 -13.13
N LEU A 6 5.93 7.89 -12.39
CA LEU A 6 6.05 7.93 -10.93
C LEU A 6 5.32 6.76 -10.26
N VAL A 7 4.08 6.45 -10.69
CA VAL A 7 3.32 5.32 -10.14
C VAL A 7 3.94 3.98 -10.51
N LEU A 8 4.47 3.80 -11.73
CA LEU A 8 5.15 2.56 -12.12
C LEU A 8 6.41 2.30 -11.29
N VAL A 9 7.23 3.34 -11.07
CA VAL A 9 8.40 3.24 -10.17
C VAL A 9 7.95 2.95 -8.73
N ALA A 10 6.91 3.63 -8.25
CA ALA A 10 6.32 3.36 -6.95
C ALA A 10 5.83 1.92 -6.82
N ALA A 11 5.17 1.37 -7.87
CA ALA A 11 4.71 -0.01 -7.88
C ALA A 11 5.86 -1.01 -7.81
N LEU A 12 6.99 -0.74 -8.49
CA LEU A 12 8.20 -1.57 -8.41
C LEU A 12 8.79 -1.58 -7.00
N LEU A 13 8.96 -0.40 -6.38
CA LEU A 13 9.44 -0.27 -5.00
C LEU A 13 8.47 -0.96 -4.03
N HIS A 14 7.17 -0.82 -4.27
CA HIS A 14 6.11 -1.44 -3.47
C HIS A 14 6.16 -2.97 -3.58
N ALA A 15 6.39 -3.53 -4.75
CA ALA A 15 6.59 -4.96 -4.95
C ALA A 15 7.88 -5.46 -4.27
N ALA A 16 8.96 -4.69 -4.35
CA ALA A 16 10.24 -5.03 -3.75
C ALA A 16 10.12 -5.18 -2.22
N TRP A 17 9.59 -4.16 -1.51
CA TRP A 17 9.49 -4.23 -0.06
C TRP A 17 8.50 -5.31 0.43
N ASN A 18 7.38 -5.52 -0.27
CA ASN A 18 6.46 -6.60 0.06
C ASN A 18 7.12 -7.99 -0.07
N THR A 19 7.95 -8.17 -1.09
CA THR A 19 8.73 -9.41 -1.27
C THR A 19 9.75 -9.57 -0.14
N LEU A 20 10.45 -8.50 0.24
CA LEU A 20 11.43 -8.52 1.33
C LEU A 20 10.79 -8.87 2.70
N ILE A 21 9.61 -8.32 3.01
CA ILE A 21 8.88 -8.66 4.25
C ILE A 21 8.49 -10.14 4.28
N LYS A 22 8.19 -10.74 3.14
CA LYS A 22 7.79 -12.15 3.06
C LYS A 22 8.89 -13.11 3.55
N PHE A 23 10.16 -12.72 3.43
CA PHE A 23 11.29 -13.51 3.93
C PHE A 23 11.44 -13.47 5.47
N SER A 24 10.76 -12.56 6.16
CA SER A 24 10.88 -12.44 7.62
C SER A 24 9.78 -13.22 8.35
N ALA A 25 10.16 -13.98 9.37
CA ALA A 25 9.22 -14.68 10.27
C ALA A 25 8.54 -13.71 11.25
N GLU A 26 9.22 -12.61 11.65
CA GLU A 26 8.78 -11.68 12.70
C GLU A 26 8.25 -10.36 12.12
N ARG A 27 7.03 -10.39 11.62
CA ARG A 27 6.41 -9.27 10.88
C ARG A 27 6.29 -7.98 11.67
N LEU A 28 6.00 -8.07 12.98
CA LEU A 28 5.98 -6.88 13.84
C LEU A 28 7.34 -6.18 13.88
N LEU A 29 8.44 -6.95 13.93
CA LEU A 29 9.79 -6.40 14.00
C LEU A 29 10.17 -5.72 12.67
N VAL A 30 9.78 -6.32 11.53
CA VAL A 30 10.02 -5.69 10.21
C VAL A 30 9.26 -4.39 10.08
N VAL A 31 7.97 -4.35 10.43
CA VAL A 31 7.16 -3.12 10.41
C VAL A 31 7.75 -2.07 11.35
N ALA A 32 8.14 -2.48 12.56
CA ALA A 32 8.78 -1.56 13.51
C ALA A 32 10.12 -1.01 13.00
N CYS A 33 10.95 -1.82 12.34
CA CYS A 33 12.18 -1.35 11.70
C CYS A 33 11.92 -0.40 10.53
N MET A 34 10.97 -0.74 9.67
CA MET A 34 10.52 0.10 8.57
C MET A 34 10.07 1.48 9.07
N ASP A 35 9.20 1.49 10.08
CA ASP A 35 8.68 2.72 10.67
C ASP A 35 9.76 3.51 11.42
N SER A 36 10.76 2.83 12.02
CA SER A 36 11.93 3.51 12.62
C SER A 36 12.77 4.25 11.58
N VAL A 37 12.94 3.66 10.38
CA VAL A 37 13.61 4.33 9.26
C VAL A 37 12.78 5.52 8.77
N ALA A 38 11.46 5.37 8.70
CA ALA A 38 10.56 6.46 8.36
C ALA A 38 10.65 7.62 9.36
N LEU A 39 10.68 7.32 10.66
CA LEU A 39 10.86 8.34 11.71
C LEU A 39 12.23 9.03 11.65
N LEU A 40 13.29 8.30 11.32
CA LEU A 40 14.61 8.89 11.09
C LEU A 40 14.56 9.88 9.92
N PHE A 41 13.94 9.49 8.81
CA PHE A 41 13.72 10.38 7.67
C PHE A 41 12.93 11.62 8.05
N VAL A 42 11.82 11.46 8.80
CA VAL A 42 11.01 12.56 9.32
C VAL A 42 11.86 13.50 10.19
N ALA A 43 12.62 12.95 11.12
CA ALA A 43 13.48 13.76 12.01
C ALA A 43 14.49 14.60 11.23
N LEU A 44 15.04 14.07 10.13
CA LEU A 44 15.96 14.78 9.26
C LEU A 44 15.28 15.85 8.41
N MET A 45 14.03 15.61 7.96
CA MET A 45 13.30 16.51 7.08
C MET A 45 12.48 17.57 7.82
N LEU A 46 12.09 17.31 9.06
CA LEU A 46 11.21 18.20 9.85
C LEU A 46 11.68 19.67 9.91
N PRO A 47 13.00 19.98 10.00
CA PRO A 47 13.47 21.38 9.97
C PRO A 47 13.30 22.09 8.62
N PHE A 48 13.07 21.35 7.54
CA PHE A 48 13.01 21.86 6.16
C PHE A 48 11.61 21.92 5.59
N VAL A 49 10.61 21.40 6.31
CA VAL A 49 9.20 21.36 5.87
C VAL A 49 8.37 22.43 6.55
N SER A 50 7.37 22.92 5.86
CA SER A 50 6.43 23.91 6.37
C SER A 50 5.43 23.27 7.34
N GLN A 51 4.97 24.06 8.32
CA GLN A 51 3.87 23.63 9.18
C GLN A 51 2.57 23.61 8.36
N PRO A 52 1.72 22.57 8.55
CA PRO A 52 0.44 22.51 7.86
C PRO A 52 -0.47 23.64 8.34
N PRO A 53 -1.23 24.28 7.44
CA PRO A 53 -2.33 25.17 7.83
C PRO A 53 -3.33 24.42 8.72
N LEU A 54 -4.02 25.14 9.61
CA LEU A 54 -4.97 24.52 10.56
C LEU A 54 -6.04 23.67 9.87
N GLU A 55 -6.49 24.09 8.69
CA GLU A 55 -7.46 23.38 7.86
C GLU A 55 -6.96 22.04 7.30
N MET A 56 -5.64 21.81 7.28
CA MET A 56 -5.04 20.56 6.80
C MET A 56 -4.95 19.49 7.88
N TRP A 57 -4.98 19.85 9.16
CA TRP A 57 -4.86 18.89 10.26
C TRP A 57 -5.93 17.79 10.25
N PRO A 58 -7.22 18.05 9.96
CA PRO A 58 -8.21 16.97 9.87
C PRO A 58 -7.86 15.93 8.80
N TRP A 59 -7.30 16.37 7.66
CA TRP A 59 -6.88 15.47 6.58
C TRP A 59 -5.68 14.62 6.98
N ILE A 60 -4.67 15.24 7.57
CA ILE A 60 -3.44 14.57 8.04
C ILE A 60 -3.78 13.55 9.14
N LEU A 61 -4.60 13.94 10.13
CA LEU A 61 -5.02 13.06 11.22
C LEU A 61 -5.87 11.89 10.71
N ALA A 62 -6.80 12.13 9.79
CA ALA A 62 -7.64 11.08 9.22
C ALA A 62 -6.79 10.08 8.41
N SER A 63 -5.88 10.56 7.54
CA SER A 63 -4.97 9.69 6.79
C SER A 63 -4.11 8.85 7.72
N ALA A 64 -3.45 9.48 8.70
CA ALA A 64 -2.62 8.79 9.69
C ALA A 64 -3.42 7.73 10.49
N ALA A 65 -4.66 8.02 10.87
CA ALA A 65 -5.53 7.09 11.58
C ALA A 65 -5.87 5.86 10.72
N PHE A 66 -6.24 6.04 9.44
CA PHE A 66 -6.50 4.93 8.53
C PHE A 66 -5.22 4.13 8.23
N GLU A 67 -4.06 4.78 8.10
CA GLU A 67 -2.78 4.10 7.94
C GLU A 67 -2.42 3.24 9.16
N LEU A 68 -2.60 3.75 10.37
CA LEU A 68 -2.37 3.01 11.60
C LEU A 68 -3.29 1.81 11.72
N LEU A 69 -4.59 2.00 11.47
CA LEU A 69 -5.57 0.92 11.49
C LEU A 69 -5.24 -0.14 10.44
N TYR A 70 -4.90 0.28 9.23
CA TYR A 70 -4.44 -0.62 8.16
C TYR A 70 -3.26 -1.49 8.60
N ARG A 71 -2.18 -0.87 9.13
CA ARG A 71 -0.98 -1.60 9.56
C ARG A 71 -1.27 -2.57 10.71
N TYR A 72 -2.10 -2.16 11.66
CA TYR A 72 -2.54 -3.03 12.76
C TYR A 72 -3.30 -4.26 12.24
N LEU A 73 -4.29 -4.04 11.38
CA LEU A 73 -5.10 -5.11 10.79
C LEU A 73 -4.24 -6.03 9.89
N LEU A 74 -3.27 -5.46 9.16
CA LEU A 74 -2.34 -6.21 8.33
C LEU A 74 -1.51 -7.21 9.16
N ILE A 75 -1.00 -6.78 10.31
CA ILE A 75 -0.26 -7.66 11.22
C ILE A 75 -1.16 -8.80 11.71
N GLN A 76 -2.45 -8.55 12.00
CA GLN A 76 -3.40 -9.58 12.41
C GLN A 76 -3.74 -10.54 11.25
N ALA A 77 -4.03 -10.01 10.07
CA ALA A 77 -4.36 -10.81 8.90
C ALA A 77 -3.24 -11.78 8.51
N TYR A 78 -2.00 -11.33 8.60
CA TYR A 78 -0.84 -12.17 8.29
C TYR A 78 -0.49 -13.21 9.35
N ARG A 79 -1.10 -13.18 10.52
CA ARG A 79 -0.96 -14.26 11.51
C ARG A 79 -1.77 -15.50 11.14
N VAL A 80 -2.89 -15.32 10.44
CA VAL A 80 -3.88 -16.37 10.21
C VAL A 80 -3.95 -16.79 8.74
N GLY A 81 -3.69 -15.87 7.81
CA GLY A 81 -3.84 -16.10 6.36
C GLY A 81 -2.53 -16.20 5.60
N ASP A 82 -2.56 -16.90 4.46
CA ASP A 82 -1.46 -16.90 3.51
C ASP A 82 -1.36 -15.54 2.81
N LEU A 83 -0.13 -15.01 2.76
CA LEU A 83 0.18 -13.72 2.13
C LEU A 83 -0.24 -13.69 0.65
N GLY A 84 -0.06 -14.82 -0.05
CA GLY A 84 -0.38 -14.95 -1.47
C GLY A 84 -1.87 -14.82 -1.79
N LEU A 85 -2.76 -14.95 -0.80
CA LEU A 85 -4.19 -14.79 -0.96
C LEU A 85 -4.71 -13.50 -0.31
N VAL A 86 -4.28 -13.22 0.92
CA VAL A 86 -4.71 -12.03 1.69
C VAL A 86 -4.30 -10.74 0.99
N TYR A 87 -3.05 -10.67 0.51
CA TYR A 87 -2.51 -9.46 -0.11
C TYR A 87 -3.28 -9.02 -1.38
N PRO A 88 -3.51 -9.89 -2.39
CA PRO A 88 -4.29 -9.47 -3.56
C PRO A 88 -5.72 -9.06 -3.25
N LEU A 89 -6.37 -9.73 -2.27
CA LEU A 89 -7.75 -9.42 -1.92
C LEU A 89 -7.91 -8.04 -1.27
N MET A 90 -7.06 -7.72 -0.29
CA MET A 90 -7.10 -6.39 0.33
C MET A 90 -6.73 -5.28 -0.67
N ARG A 91 -5.83 -5.56 -1.59
CA ARG A 91 -5.41 -4.61 -2.63
C ARG A 91 -6.49 -4.43 -3.69
N GLY A 92 -7.20 -5.52 -4.05
CA GLY A 92 -8.27 -5.46 -5.04
C GLY A 92 -9.46 -4.57 -4.63
N LEU A 93 -9.77 -4.47 -3.34
CA LEU A 93 -10.86 -3.62 -2.86
C LEU A 93 -10.50 -2.12 -2.88
N SER A 94 -9.23 -1.78 -2.67
CA SER A 94 -8.78 -0.39 -2.56
C SER A 94 -9.14 0.49 -3.77
N PRO A 95 -8.93 0.09 -5.04
CA PRO A 95 -9.31 0.91 -6.19
C PRO A 95 -10.82 1.16 -6.30
N LEU A 96 -11.65 0.19 -5.84
CA LEU A 96 -13.11 0.38 -5.81
C LEU A 96 -13.51 1.45 -4.81
N VAL A 97 -12.91 1.43 -3.62
CA VAL A 97 -13.17 2.45 -2.59
C VAL A 97 -12.72 3.82 -3.09
N VAL A 98 -11.51 3.93 -3.66
CA VAL A 98 -11.02 5.18 -4.22
C VAL A 98 -11.93 5.67 -5.35
N LEU A 99 -12.32 4.80 -6.27
CA LEU A 99 -13.24 5.14 -7.37
C LEU A 99 -14.57 5.68 -6.83
N ALA A 100 -15.19 4.98 -5.89
CA ALA A 100 -16.46 5.40 -5.28
C ALA A 100 -16.33 6.76 -4.58
N LEU A 101 -15.29 6.95 -3.75
CA LEU A 101 -15.07 8.21 -3.04
C LEU A 101 -14.73 9.36 -4.02
N THR A 102 -14.00 9.07 -5.08
CA THR A 102 -13.64 10.07 -6.10
C THR A 102 -14.87 10.53 -6.89
N LEU A 103 -15.74 9.61 -7.29
CA LEU A 103 -16.98 9.95 -8.00
C LEU A 103 -17.97 10.73 -7.12
N ILE A 104 -18.05 10.39 -5.81
CA ILE A 104 -19.02 11.01 -4.90
C ILE A 104 -18.53 12.36 -4.38
N PHE A 105 -17.26 12.46 -3.99
CA PHE A 105 -16.76 13.59 -3.20
C PHE A 105 -15.69 14.45 -3.90
N ALA A 106 -15.01 13.92 -4.94
CA ALA A 106 -13.91 14.66 -5.57
C ALA A 106 -14.35 15.46 -6.81
N GLY A 107 -15.54 15.18 -7.36
CA GLY A 107 -16.00 15.78 -8.60
C GLY A 107 -15.12 15.48 -9.81
N GLU A 108 -14.31 14.41 -9.77
CA GLU A 108 -13.53 13.98 -10.92
C GLU A 108 -14.45 13.43 -12.00
N VAL A 109 -14.27 13.91 -13.22
CA VAL A 109 -14.97 13.39 -14.40
C VAL A 109 -14.13 12.28 -15.01
N LEU A 110 -14.54 11.04 -14.78
CA LEU A 110 -13.93 9.86 -15.39
C LEU A 110 -14.76 9.39 -16.57
N THR A 111 -14.10 8.99 -17.65
CA THR A 111 -14.76 8.39 -18.81
C THR A 111 -15.30 6.99 -18.46
N ALA A 112 -16.30 6.53 -19.18
CA ALA A 112 -16.82 5.16 -19.00
C ALA A 112 -15.72 4.11 -19.19
N GLN A 113 -14.79 4.36 -20.09
CA GLN A 113 -13.63 3.50 -20.34
C GLN A 113 -12.68 3.43 -19.14
N GLN A 114 -12.39 4.57 -18.48
CA GLN A 114 -11.58 4.62 -17.27
C GLN A 114 -12.25 3.85 -16.13
N ILE A 115 -13.55 4.09 -15.91
CA ILE A 115 -14.33 3.37 -14.89
C ILE A 115 -14.31 1.86 -15.15
N PHE A 116 -14.54 1.43 -16.40
CA PHE A 116 -14.52 0.01 -16.76
C PHE A 116 -13.14 -0.62 -16.53
N GLY A 117 -12.07 0.06 -16.94
CA GLY A 117 -10.69 -0.38 -16.71
C GLY A 117 -10.37 -0.54 -15.22
N ILE A 118 -10.78 0.45 -14.38
CA ILE A 118 -10.60 0.38 -12.92
C ILE A 118 -11.38 -0.80 -12.31
N LEU A 119 -12.59 -1.07 -12.79
CA LEU A 119 -13.42 -2.20 -12.30
C LEU A 119 -12.86 -3.58 -12.68
N LEU A 120 -12.16 -3.70 -13.80
CA LEU A 120 -11.52 -4.96 -14.20
C LEU A 120 -10.41 -5.41 -13.24
N ILE A 121 -9.71 -4.47 -12.61
CA ILE A 121 -8.57 -4.76 -11.72
C ILE A 121 -9.01 -5.60 -10.52
N PRO A 122 -9.97 -5.16 -9.67
CA PRO A 122 -10.44 -5.96 -8.54
C PRO A 122 -11.09 -7.27 -8.98
N PHE A 123 -11.78 -7.29 -10.12
CA PHE A 123 -12.34 -8.53 -10.67
C PHE A 123 -11.24 -9.55 -10.96
N GLY A 124 -10.12 -9.12 -11.57
CA GLY A 124 -8.95 -9.96 -11.77
C GLY A 124 -8.37 -10.50 -10.46
N MET A 125 -8.33 -9.68 -9.41
CA MET A 125 -7.85 -10.12 -8.10
C MET A 125 -8.79 -11.11 -7.42
N LEU A 126 -10.11 -10.98 -7.60
CA LEU A 126 -11.09 -11.95 -7.10
C LEU A 126 -10.94 -13.32 -7.76
N CYS A 127 -10.46 -13.39 -9.00
CA CYS A 127 -10.17 -14.67 -9.65
C CYS A 127 -9.12 -15.51 -8.90
N LEU A 128 -8.28 -14.89 -8.06
CA LEU A 128 -7.35 -15.62 -7.20
C LEU A 128 -8.04 -16.43 -6.10
N LEU A 129 -9.29 -16.10 -5.74
CA LEU A 129 -10.10 -16.91 -4.83
C LEU A 129 -10.48 -18.27 -5.42
N TRP A 130 -10.50 -18.39 -6.74
CA TRP A 130 -10.86 -19.61 -7.47
C TRP A 130 -9.73 -20.63 -7.56
N GLN A 131 -8.70 -20.54 -6.73
CA GLN A 131 -7.65 -21.55 -6.66
C GLN A 131 -8.23 -22.88 -6.10
N GLY A 132 -8.96 -23.58 -6.95
CA GLY A 132 -9.44 -24.93 -6.66
C GLY A 132 -8.28 -25.90 -6.64
N GLY A 133 -8.06 -26.58 -5.52
CA GLY A 133 -7.14 -27.70 -5.39
C GLY A 133 -5.88 -27.42 -4.58
N GLY A 134 -5.93 -27.66 -3.28
CA GLY A 134 -4.76 -27.79 -2.39
C GLY A 134 -4.17 -26.50 -1.81
N GLY A 135 -4.71 -25.33 -2.12
CA GLY A 135 -4.27 -24.07 -1.54
C GLY A 135 -4.94 -23.76 -0.18
N VAL A 136 -4.24 -23.01 0.65
CA VAL A 136 -4.76 -22.53 1.94
C VAL A 136 -6.02 -21.70 1.68
N ARG A 137 -7.15 -22.16 2.22
CA ARG A 137 -8.42 -21.43 2.14
C ARG A 137 -8.41 -20.30 3.15
N LEU A 138 -8.76 -19.08 2.71
CA LEU A 138 -8.98 -17.98 3.64
C LEU A 138 -10.19 -18.32 4.53
N PRO A 139 -10.03 -18.34 5.87
CA PRO A 139 -11.18 -18.53 6.74
C PRO A 139 -12.21 -17.42 6.52
N TRP A 140 -13.50 -17.78 6.46
CA TRP A 140 -14.58 -16.81 6.27
C TRP A 140 -14.55 -15.68 7.31
N SER A 141 -14.07 -15.98 8.53
CA SER A 141 -13.87 -15.00 9.61
C SER A 141 -12.84 -13.91 9.26
N MET A 142 -11.94 -14.15 8.29
CA MET A 142 -10.94 -13.18 7.85
C MET A 142 -11.43 -12.25 6.74
N LEU A 143 -12.50 -12.57 6.05
CA LEU A 143 -13.03 -11.70 4.99
C LEU A 143 -13.37 -10.29 5.47
N PRO A 144 -14.03 -10.08 6.63
CA PRO A 144 -14.28 -8.72 7.14
C PRO A 144 -12.97 -7.96 7.44
N VAL A 145 -11.95 -8.65 7.95
CA VAL A 145 -10.64 -8.03 8.25
C VAL A 145 -9.96 -7.59 6.95
N VAL A 146 -9.94 -8.47 5.93
CA VAL A 146 -9.37 -8.16 4.61
C VAL A 146 -10.13 -7.02 3.92
N ALA A 147 -11.47 -7.03 4.01
CA ALA A 147 -12.32 -5.97 3.48
C ALA A 147 -12.05 -4.63 4.18
N LEU A 148 -11.92 -4.64 5.51
CA LEU A 148 -11.61 -3.44 6.30
C LEU A 148 -10.21 -2.89 5.98
N ILE A 149 -9.23 -3.77 5.72
CA ILE A 149 -7.90 -3.36 5.26
C ILE A 149 -8.01 -2.64 3.91
N GLY A 150 -8.72 -3.22 2.94
CA GLY A 150 -8.93 -2.61 1.63
C GLY A 150 -9.66 -1.28 1.72
N LEU A 151 -10.67 -1.18 2.60
CA LEU A 151 -11.36 0.07 2.90
C LEU A 151 -10.40 1.13 3.47
N CYS A 152 -9.58 0.78 4.46
CA CYS A 152 -8.60 1.70 5.03
C CYS A 152 -7.62 2.21 3.97
N ILE A 153 -7.11 1.30 3.11
CA ILE A 153 -6.18 1.67 2.02
C ILE A 153 -6.86 2.65 1.06
N GLY A 154 -8.10 2.39 0.66
CA GLY A 154 -8.86 3.27 -0.21
C GLY A 154 -9.15 4.63 0.42
N CYS A 155 -9.54 4.65 1.69
CA CYS A 155 -9.83 5.88 2.43
C CYS A 155 -8.60 6.77 2.57
N TYR A 156 -7.47 6.27 3.10
CA TYR A 156 -6.29 7.13 3.23
C TYR A 156 -5.77 7.58 1.86
N THR A 157 -5.80 6.71 0.84
CA THR A 157 -5.39 7.07 -0.52
C THR A 157 -6.23 8.23 -1.09
N PHE A 158 -7.55 8.19 -0.89
CA PHE A 158 -8.45 9.26 -1.30
C PHE A 158 -8.20 10.55 -0.49
N ILE A 159 -8.05 10.43 0.83
CA ILE A 159 -7.77 11.56 1.74
C ILE A 159 -6.48 12.25 1.33
N ASP A 160 -5.40 11.50 1.09
CA ASP A 160 -4.11 12.01 0.64
C ASP A 160 -4.23 12.79 -0.65
N GLY A 161 -4.91 12.22 -1.65
CA GLY A 161 -5.12 12.89 -2.93
C GLY A 161 -5.91 14.19 -2.79
N GLN A 162 -6.95 14.21 -1.95
CA GLN A 162 -7.73 15.41 -1.67
C GLN A 162 -6.94 16.46 -0.87
N ALA A 163 -6.13 16.02 0.08
CA ALA A 163 -5.25 16.92 0.84
C ALA A 163 -4.24 17.61 -0.07
N LEU A 164 -3.61 16.88 -0.99
CA LEU A 164 -2.64 17.43 -1.92
C LEU A 164 -3.23 18.40 -2.96
N ARG A 165 -4.52 18.29 -3.26
CA ARG A 165 -5.22 19.28 -4.09
C ARG A 165 -5.45 20.60 -3.35
N ARG A 166 -5.53 20.57 -2.03
CA ARG A 166 -5.70 21.76 -1.18
C ARG A 166 -4.37 22.37 -0.76
N TRP A 167 -3.40 21.52 -0.50
CA TRP A 167 -2.06 21.92 -0.05
C TRP A 167 -1.01 21.21 -0.92
N SER A 168 -0.56 21.89 -1.98
CA SER A 168 0.33 21.37 -3.02
C SER A 168 1.79 21.19 -2.57
N HIS A 169 2.01 20.63 -1.37
CA HIS A 169 3.30 20.38 -0.75
C HIS A 169 3.45 18.89 -0.39
N PRO A 170 3.70 17.99 -1.37
CA PRO A 170 3.69 16.55 -1.13
C PRO A 170 4.76 16.08 -0.15
N LEU A 171 5.93 16.73 -0.12
CA LEU A 171 6.97 16.40 0.85
C LEU A 171 6.56 16.77 2.28
N ASP A 172 6.02 17.98 2.46
CA ASP A 172 5.57 18.45 3.76
C ASP A 172 4.43 17.54 4.28
N TYR A 173 3.47 17.24 3.41
CA TYR A 173 2.38 16.32 3.73
C TYR A 173 2.89 14.93 4.13
N LEU A 174 3.82 14.35 3.34
CA LEU A 174 4.46 13.06 3.64
C LEU A 174 5.09 13.05 5.04
N VAL A 175 5.86 14.09 5.36
CA VAL A 175 6.56 14.19 6.65
C VAL A 175 5.56 14.22 7.81
N TRP A 176 4.50 15.03 7.73
CA TRP A 176 3.53 15.16 8.80
C TRP A 176 2.64 13.93 8.99
N VAL A 177 2.18 13.29 7.91
CA VAL A 177 1.42 12.03 8.00
C VAL A 177 2.30 10.92 8.58
N THR A 178 3.55 10.80 8.09
CA THR A 178 4.50 9.79 8.57
C THR A 178 4.86 10.01 10.04
N LEU A 179 5.06 11.26 10.48
CA LEU A 179 5.30 11.58 11.88
C LEU A 179 4.20 11.03 12.79
N LEU A 180 2.94 11.16 12.37
CA LEU A 180 1.79 10.73 13.17
C LEU A 180 1.54 9.22 13.08
N SER A 181 1.84 8.59 11.94
CA SER A 181 1.50 7.20 11.70
C SER A 181 2.63 6.20 12.00
N ALA A 182 3.91 6.61 12.03
CA ALA A 182 5.02 5.66 12.11
C ALA A 182 5.49 5.32 13.54
N TRP A 183 5.30 6.17 14.56
CA TRP A 183 5.85 5.96 15.90
C TRP A 183 5.26 4.79 16.71
N PRO A 184 3.97 4.36 16.55
CA PRO A 184 3.38 3.38 17.46
C PRO A 184 4.00 1.99 17.37
N PHE A 185 4.39 1.51 16.17
CA PHE A 185 4.93 0.16 16.02
C PHE A 185 6.36 0.02 16.55
N PRO A 186 7.30 0.95 16.33
CA PRO A 186 8.59 0.96 17.04
C PRO A 186 8.44 0.99 18.55
N LEU A 187 7.55 1.84 19.07
CA LEU A 187 7.27 1.90 20.50
C LEU A 187 6.72 0.59 21.03
N LEU A 188 5.75 -0.02 20.32
CA LEU A 188 5.19 -1.32 20.68
C LEU A 188 6.26 -2.42 20.70
N ALA A 189 7.17 -2.43 19.72
CA ALA A 189 8.27 -3.39 19.66
C ALA A 189 9.27 -3.16 20.80
N LEU A 190 9.59 -1.91 21.14
CA LEU A 190 10.46 -1.57 22.27
C LEU A 190 9.86 -1.98 23.62
N VAL A 191 8.53 -1.79 23.80
CA VAL A 191 7.87 -2.12 25.07
C VAL A 191 7.66 -3.63 25.23
N ARG A 192 7.24 -4.33 24.17
CA ARG A 192 6.84 -5.73 24.25
C ARG A 192 7.92 -6.73 23.87
N LYS A 193 8.84 -6.36 22.99
CA LYS A 193 9.86 -7.26 22.40
C LYS A 193 11.24 -6.62 22.31
N ARG A 194 11.61 -5.77 23.27
CA ARG A 194 12.86 -5.01 23.23
C ARG A 194 14.12 -5.82 22.87
N PRO A 195 14.42 -6.96 23.50
CA PRO A 195 15.60 -7.73 23.19
C PRO A 195 15.59 -8.25 21.73
N ALA A 196 14.45 -8.78 21.29
CA ALA A 196 14.28 -9.27 19.90
C ALA A 196 14.37 -8.13 18.88
N PHE A 197 13.83 -6.96 19.20
CA PHE A 197 13.87 -5.79 18.33
C PHE A 197 15.30 -5.25 18.17
N MET A 198 16.06 -5.15 19.27
CA MET A 198 17.47 -4.75 19.23
C MET A 198 18.34 -5.75 18.47
N LEU A 199 18.10 -7.06 18.69
CA LEU A 199 18.78 -8.13 17.96
C LEU A 199 18.46 -8.06 16.47
N PHE A 200 17.19 -7.88 16.12
CA PHE A 200 16.75 -7.73 14.72
C PHE A 200 17.44 -6.55 14.03
N TRP A 201 17.53 -5.37 14.69
CA TRP A 201 18.27 -4.23 14.17
C TRP A 201 19.76 -4.56 13.97
N ARG A 202 20.39 -5.20 14.92
CA ARG A 202 21.82 -5.56 14.83
C ARG A 202 22.09 -6.52 13.67
N GLU A 203 21.24 -7.51 13.47
CA GLU A 203 21.43 -8.55 12.44
C GLU A 203 20.86 -8.19 11.08
N GLN A 204 19.74 -7.46 11.05
CA GLN A 204 18.92 -7.21 9.85
C GLN A 204 18.82 -5.72 9.47
N TRP A 205 19.73 -4.87 9.95
CA TRP A 205 19.65 -3.42 9.72
C TRP A 205 19.58 -3.04 8.22
N ARG A 206 20.30 -3.79 7.35
CA ARG A 206 20.25 -3.58 5.89
C ARG A 206 18.88 -3.86 5.32
N LEU A 207 18.20 -4.90 5.79
CA LEU A 207 16.83 -5.21 5.40
C LEU A 207 15.88 -4.11 5.88
N GLY A 208 16.00 -3.67 7.13
CA GLY A 208 15.21 -2.58 7.69
C GLY A 208 15.35 -1.28 6.89
N LEU A 209 16.58 -0.90 6.55
CA LEU A 209 16.87 0.28 5.71
C LEU A 209 16.28 0.13 4.30
N ALA A 210 16.50 -1.01 3.65
CA ALA A 210 15.99 -1.25 2.30
C ALA A 210 14.46 -1.21 2.24
N VAL A 211 13.77 -1.86 3.19
CA VAL A 211 12.32 -1.86 3.27
C VAL A 211 11.80 -0.46 3.59
N GLY A 212 12.36 0.22 4.59
CA GLY A 212 11.95 1.57 4.97
C GLY A 212 12.13 2.58 3.83
N PHE A 213 13.26 2.53 3.13
CA PHE A 213 13.51 3.36 1.95
C PHE A 213 12.48 3.08 0.83
N CYS A 214 12.26 1.80 0.48
CA CYS A 214 11.31 1.44 -0.56
C CYS A 214 9.88 1.90 -0.23
N VAL A 215 9.45 1.79 1.03
CA VAL A 215 8.12 2.24 1.48
C VAL A 215 7.99 3.75 1.38
N LEU A 216 8.91 4.52 1.96
CA LEU A 216 8.89 5.98 1.93
C LEU A 216 8.93 6.54 0.51
N PHE A 217 9.86 6.03 -0.31
CA PHE A 217 9.98 6.48 -1.69
C PHE A 217 8.78 6.09 -2.53
N SER A 218 8.27 4.86 -2.38
CA SER A 218 7.04 4.44 -3.04
C SER A 218 5.86 5.35 -2.69
N TYR A 219 5.70 5.68 -1.41
CA TYR A 219 4.62 6.56 -0.95
C TYR A 219 4.79 7.98 -1.49
N ALA A 220 5.99 8.56 -1.37
CA ALA A 220 6.30 9.88 -1.93
C ALA A 220 5.94 9.99 -3.42
N LEU A 221 6.37 9.02 -4.23
CA LEU A 221 6.10 9.00 -5.66
C LEU A 221 4.59 8.93 -5.99
N VAL A 222 3.81 8.19 -5.19
CA VAL A 222 2.35 8.13 -5.33
C VAL A 222 1.71 9.48 -4.99
N LEU A 223 2.14 10.14 -3.91
CA LEU A 223 1.65 11.47 -3.54
C LEU A 223 1.92 12.48 -4.66
N TRP A 224 3.13 12.51 -5.21
CA TRP A 224 3.43 13.38 -6.36
C TRP A 224 2.59 13.05 -7.60
N ALA A 225 2.37 11.76 -7.87
CA ALA A 225 1.53 11.36 -9.00
C ALA A 225 0.08 11.79 -8.85
N MET A 226 -0.49 11.71 -7.63
CA MET A 226 -1.85 12.16 -7.33
C MET A 226 -2.03 13.68 -7.44
N GLN A 227 -0.97 14.44 -7.15
CA GLN A 227 -0.96 15.88 -7.37
C GLN A 227 -1.01 16.24 -8.87
N LEU A 228 -0.38 15.42 -9.72
CA LEU A 228 -0.24 15.67 -11.16
C LEU A 228 -1.39 15.09 -12.00
N GLY A 229 -2.27 14.27 -11.42
CA GLY A 229 -3.31 13.56 -12.17
C GLY A 229 -4.51 13.12 -11.37
N SER A 230 -5.28 12.17 -11.91
CA SER A 230 -6.44 11.59 -11.25
C SER A 230 -6.02 10.71 -10.06
N ILE A 231 -6.70 10.87 -8.93
CA ILE A 231 -6.51 10.04 -7.73
C ILE A 231 -6.89 8.58 -8.04
N ALA A 232 -8.02 8.39 -8.74
CA ALA A 232 -8.51 7.06 -9.09
C ALA A 232 -7.56 6.33 -10.07
N GLU A 233 -7.03 7.04 -11.09
CA GLU A 233 -6.04 6.45 -11.99
C GLU A 233 -4.73 6.09 -11.28
N ALA A 234 -4.23 6.97 -10.42
CA ALA A 234 -3.00 6.70 -9.67
C ALA A 234 -3.16 5.48 -8.74
N ALA A 235 -4.30 5.37 -8.06
CA ALA A 235 -4.63 4.21 -7.22
C ALA A 235 -4.71 2.92 -8.05
N ALA A 236 -5.38 2.94 -9.20
CA ALA A 236 -5.52 1.78 -10.07
C ALA A 236 -4.19 1.33 -10.69
N LEU A 237 -3.37 2.27 -11.19
CA LEU A 237 -2.04 1.97 -11.75
C LEU A 237 -1.10 1.34 -10.70
N ARG A 238 -1.22 1.71 -9.43
CA ARG A 238 -0.41 1.14 -8.36
C ARG A 238 -0.62 -0.38 -8.22
N GLU A 239 -1.74 -0.91 -8.70
CA GLU A 239 -2.03 -2.34 -8.65
C GLU A 239 -1.15 -3.19 -9.59
N ILE A 240 -0.38 -2.59 -10.50
CA ILE A 240 0.74 -3.26 -11.20
C ILE A 240 1.70 -3.92 -10.21
N SER A 241 1.84 -3.36 -9.01
CA SER A 241 2.65 -3.96 -7.94
C SER A 241 2.26 -5.41 -7.62
N VAL A 242 0.99 -5.78 -7.75
CA VAL A 242 0.52 -7.15 -7.52
C VAL A 242 1.09 -8.10 -8.56
N ILE A 243 1.11 -7.69 -9.83
CA ILE A 243 1.73 -8.48 -10.93
C ILE A 243 3.23 -8.66 -10.64
N LEU A 244 3.91 -7.59 -10.24
CA LEU A 244 5.34 -7.63 -9.91
C LEU A 244 5.63 -8.53 -8.69
N VAL A 245 4.78 -8.49 -7.65
CA VAL A 245 4.89 -9.39 -6.47
C VAL A 245 4.73 -10.84 -6.89
N VAL A 246 3.78 -11.16 -7.78
CA VAL A 246 3.61 -12.53 -8.32
C VAL A 246 4.84 -12.95 -9.09
N LEU A 247 5.38 -12.10 -9.97
CA LEU A 247 6.60 -12.40 -10.76
C LEU A 247 7.83 -12.59 -9.85
N PHE A 248 8.00 -11.75 -8.82
CA PHE A 248 9.07 -11.90 -7.84
C PHE A 248 8.91 -13.17 -7.01
N GLY A 249 7.68 -13.51 -6.60
CA GLY A 249 7.36 -14.75 -5.91
C GLY A 249 7.77 -15.98 -6.73
N MET A 250 7.48 -15.99 -8.03
CA MET A 250 7.91 -17.04 -8.94
C MET A 250 9.43 -17.11 -9.07
N ARG A 251 10.07 -15.96 -9.29
CA ARG A 251 11.51 -15.90 -9.60
C ARG A 251 12.40 -16.21 -8.40
N TYR A 252 12.04 -15.69 -7.21
CA TYR A 252 12.88 -15.76 -6.02
C TYR A 252 12.37 -16.79 -5.00
N LEU A 253 11.05 -17.00 -4.89
CA LEU A 253 10.45 -17.92 -3.93
C LEU A 253 10.09 -19.28 -4.56
N LYS A 254 10.29 -19.43 -5.88
CA LYS A 254 9.95 -20.64 -6.66
C LYS A 254 8.48 -21.07 -6.48
N GLU A 255 7.58 -20.09 -6.28
CA GLU A 255 6.16 -20.36 -6.15
C GLU A 255 5.56 -20.85 -7.47
N PRO A 256 4.66 -21.85 -7.44
CA PRO A 256 4.05 -22.36 -8.69
C PRO A 256 3.16 -21.30 -9.33
N PHE A 257 3.29 -21.10 -10.64
CA PHE A 257 2.46 -20.21 -11.43
C PHE A 257 1.26 -20.99 -12.00
N GLY A 258 0.16 -20.96 -11.24
CA GLY A 258 -1.07 -21.63 -11.69
C GLY A 258 -1.92 -20.75 -12.63
N ARG A 259 -2.83 -21.40 -13.38
CA ARG A 259 -3.79 -20.71 -14.27
C ARG A 259 -4.54 -19.54 -13.64
N PRO A 260 -5.00 -19.61 -12.38
CA PRO A 260 -5.70 -18.47 -11.73
C PRO A 260 -4.80 -17.24 -11.58
N ARG A 261 -3.51 -17.42 -11.26
CA ARG A 261 -2.56 -16.29 -11.15
C ARG A 261 -2.31 -15.64 -12.50
N LEU A 262 -2.24 -16.44 -13.58
CA LEU A 262 -2.11 -15.94 -14.95
C LEU A 262 -3.34 -15.10 -15.35
N LEU A 263 -4.54 -15.61 -15.08
CA LEU A 263 -5.79 -14.91 -15.36
C LEU A 263 -5.90 -13.60 -14.57
N ALA A 264 -5.55 -13.62 -13.29
CA ALA A 264 -5.56 -12.43 -12.44
C ALA A 264 -4.60 -11.35 -12.97
N CYS A 265 -3.35 -11.71 -13.25
CA CYS A 265 -2.36 -10.79 -13.82
C CYS A 265 -2.82 -10.26 -15.19
N GLY A 266 -3.40 -11.11 -16.04
CA GLY A 266 -3.94 -10.72 -17.35
C GLY A 266 -5.08 -9.72 -17.23
N LEU A 267 -6.05 -9.96 -16.35
CA LEU A 267 -7.18 -9.04 -16.13
C LEU A 267 -6.74 -7.71 -15.53
N VAL A 268 -5.81 -7.72 -14.57
CA VAL A 268 -5.24 -6.48 -14.01
C VAL A 268 -4.53 -5.69 -15.12
N LEU A 269 -3.72 -6.34 -15.95
CA LEU A 269 -3.03 -5.69 -17.05
C LEU A 269 -4.01 -5.12 -18.09
N ILE A 270 -5.02 -5.91 -18.50
CA ILE A 270 -6.07 -5.46 -19.42
C ILE A 270 -6.82 -4.26 -18.83
N GLY A 271 -7.21 -4.31 -17.54
CA GLY A 271 -7.86 -3.20 -16.86
C GLY A 271 -7.05 -1.92 -16.91
N ILE A 272 -5.73 -2.00 -16.66
CA ILE A 272 -4.82 -0.85 -16.74
C ILE A 272 -4.70 -0.32 -18.17
N LEU A 273 -4.57 -1.21 -19.16
CA LEU A 273 -4.49 -0.80 -20.57
C LEU A 273 -5.80 -0.12 -21.01
N VAL A 274 -6.95 -0.71 -20.71
CA VAL A 274 -8.27 -0.13 -21.04
C VAL A 274 -8.46 1.23 -20.37
N MET A 275 -8.05 1.37 -19.10
CA MET A 275 -8.12 2.65 -18.41
C MET A 275 -7.26 3.74 -19.05
N LYS A 276 -6.13 3.37 -19.68
CA LYS A 276 -5.10 4.33 -20.12
C LYS A 276 -5.17 4.68 -21.61
N PHE A 277 -5.63 3.77 -22.44
CA PHE A 277 -5.71 3.88 -23.90
C PHE A 277 -7.14 3.75 -24.41
#